data_1cf349bb01cf932b860ce49374586c29
#
_entry.id   1cf349bb01cf932b860ce49374586c29
#
_cell.length_a   1.000
_cell.length_b   1.000
_cell.length_c   1.000
_cell.angle_alpha   90.00
_cell.angle_beta   90.00
_cell.angle_gamma   90.00
#
_symmetry.space_group_name_H-M   'P 1'
#
loop_
_entity.id
_entity.type
_entity.pdbx_description
1 polymer ?
#
loop_
_entity_poly.entity_id
_entity_poly.type
_entity_poly.pdbx_seq_one_letter_code
_entity_poly.pdbx_strand_id
1 'polypeptide(L)'
;WTRAKSEIKPEEYNDFFRDQFHEWEAPMEVFHTKAEGTVEYTALLEIPARAPMGLYQPDYEPGVQLYSRHVFIMDKCKDLLPDYLRFIKGLVDSPDLSLNISRELLQQSRELKTIGRALEKNVLKTLGKKLEKDRTSYEKFWNEYGRMLKIGIYNSMYSGRETVDKLKDLLLFHSSKEGALVSLKEYVSRMP
;
A
#
# COMPACT_ATOMS: atom_id res chain seq x y z
N TRP A 1 6.81 -7.06 14.46
CA TRP A 1 5.85 -5.95 14.54
C TRP A 1 5.53 -5.54 15.98
N THR A 2 5.76 -6.40 16.95
CA THR A 2 5.46 -6.12 18.38
C THR A 2 6.46 -5.18 19.03
N ARG A 3 7.66 -5.02 18.45
CA ARG A 3 8.73 -4.13 18.94
C ARG A 3 8.54 -2.70 18.43
N ALA A 4 9.05 -1.72 19.18
CA ALA A 4 9.02 -0.33 18.74
C ALA A 4 9.90 -0.12 17.49
N LYS A 5 9.45 0.71 16.55
CA LYS A 5 10.20 1.02 15.32
C LYS A 5 11.63 1.50 15.59
N SER A 6 11.85 2.24 16.69
CA SER A 6 13.16 2.75 17.11
C SER A 6 14.15 1.66 17.53
N GLU A 7 13.67 0.45 17.81
CA GLU A 7 14.47 -0.68 18.26
C GLU A 7 14.82 -1.66 17.14
N ILE A 8 14.35 -1.40 15.92
CA ILE A 8 14.48 -2.30 14.78
C ILE A 8 15.43 -1.69 13.75
N LYS A 9 16.43 -2.44 13.36
CA LYS A 9 17.37 -2.05 12.31
C LYS A 9 16.78 -2.33 10.91
N PRO A 10 17.18 -1.60 9.87
CA PRO A 10 16.70 -1.84 8.51
C PRO A 10 16.87 -3.30 8.02
N GLU A 11 17.97 -3.95 8.41
CA GLU A 11 18.26 -5.33 8.02
C GLU A 11 17.24 -6.32 8.62
N GLU A 12 16.75 -6.06 9.84
CA GLU A 12 15.74 -6.91 10.48
C GLU A 12 14.39 -6.88 9.76
N TYR A 13 14.04 -5.76 9.10
CA TYR A 13 12.86 -5.71 8.22
C TYR A 13 13.06 -6.58 6.99
N ASN A 14 14.23 -6.50 6.34
CA ASN A 14 14.52 -7.32 5.16
C ASN A 14 14.48 -8.82 5.50
N ASP A 15 15.07 -9.21 6.64
CA ASP A 15 15.03 -10.60 7.11
C ASP A 15 13.59 -11.05 7.37
N PHE A 16 12.78 -10.22 8.03
CA PHE A 16 11.37 -10.52 8.28
C PHE A 16 10.58 -10.74 6.99
N PHE A 17 10.70 -9.85 6.01
CA PHE A 17 9.96 -9.97 4.76
C PHE A 17 10.44 -11.13 3.91
N ARG A 18 11.73 -11.42 3.90
CA ARG A 18 12.28 -12.61 3.25
C ARG A 18 11.72 -13.89 3.86
N ASP A 19 11.70 -14.01 5.18
CA ASP A 19 11.31 -15.22 5.87
C ASP A 19 9.79 -15.45 5.84
N GLN A 20 8.98 -14.39 5.94
CA GLN A 20 7.52 -14.47 5.98
C GLN A 20 6.86 -14.41 4.61
N PHE A 21 7.41 -13.63 3.68
CA PHE A 21 6.77 -13.33 2.39
C PHE A 21 7.63 -13.78 1.20
N HIS A 22 8.77 -14.42 1.44
CA HIS A 22 9.71 -14.91 0.44
C HIS A 22 10.24 -13.81 -0.51
N GLU A 23 10.43 -12.60 0.04
CA GLU A 23 11.01 -11.48 -0.70
C GLU A 23 12.54 -11.53 -0.63
N TRP A 24 13.16 -11.70 -1.79
CA TRP A 24 14.61 -11.86 -1.88
C TRP A 24 15.36 -10.54 -2.00
N GLU A 25 14.68 -9.49 -2.49
CA GLU A 25 15.24 -8.16 -2.62
C GLU A 25 14.71 -7.26 -1.48
N ALA A 26 15.53 -6.29 -1.06
CA ALA A 26 15.08 -5.30 -0.07
C ALA A 26 13.87 -4.50 -0.59
N PRO A 27 12.85 -4.26 0.21
CA PRO A 27 11.64 -3.54 -0.22
C PRO A 27 11.96 -2.10 -0.64
N MET A 28 11.15 -1.57 -1.56
CA MET A 28 11.24 -0.15 -1.96
C MET A 28 10.80 0.78 -0.84
N GLU A 29 9.90 0.34 0.02
CA GLU A 29 9.38 1.10 1.16
C GLU A 29 8.88 0.15 2.24
N VAL A 30 9.09 0.52 3.52
CA VAL A 30 8.57 -0.19 4.69
C VAL A 30 7.71 0.77 5.52
N PHE A 31 6.50 0.34 5.83
CA PHE A 31 5.58 1.05 6.71
C PHE A 31 5.46 0.30 8.03
N HIS A 32 6.14 0.76 9.06
CA HIS A 32 5.94 0.28 10.42
C HIS A 32 5.19 1.36 11.19
N THR A 33 3.92 1.11 11.48
CA THR A 33 3.00 2.08 12.08
C THR A 33 2.34 1.46 13.30
N LYS A 34 2.38 2.16 14.43
CA LYS A 34 1.54 1.90 15.59
C LYS A 34 0.57 3.06 15.72
N ALA A 35 -0.71 2.77 15.78
CA ALA A 35 -1.78 3.76 15.97
C ALA A 35 -2.53 3.45 17.26
N GLU A 36 -2.70 4.49 18.06
CA GLU A 36 -3.48 4.47 19.30
C GLU A 36 -4.56 5.57 19.17
N GLY A 37 -5.84 5.18 19.25
CA GLY A 37 -6.95 6.13 19.05
C GLY A 37 -8.29 5.42 19.02
N THR A 38 -9.18 5.83 18.11
CA THR A 38 -10.52 5.22 17.96
C THR A 38 -10.45 3.74 17.61
N VAL A 39 -9.40 3.32 16.89
CA VAL A 39 -9.04 1.92 16.62
C VAL A 39 -7.54 1.79 16.85
N GLU A 40 -7.17 0.83 17.68
CA GLU A 40 -5.77 0.48 17.93
C GLU A 40 -5.27 -0.55 16.91
N TYR A 41 -4.10 -0.32 16.32
CA TYR A 41 -3.46 -1.32 15.48
C TYR A 41 -1.96 -1.10 15.35
N THR A 42 -1.26 -2.17 15.06
CA THR A 42 0.11 -2.14 14.55
C THR A 42 0.11 -2.70 13.13
N ALA A 43 0.77 -2.01 12.22
CA ALA A 43 0.92 -2.45 10.83
C ALA A 43 2.41 -2.50 10.47
N LEU A 44 2.83 -3.60 9.87
CA LEU A 44 4.12 -3.75 9.24
C LEU A 44 3.90 -4.18 7.80
N LEU A 45 4.01 -3.21 6.88
CA LEU A 45 3.75 -3.38 5.46
C LEU A 45 4.98 -3.03 4.65
N GLU A 46 5.08 -3.60 3.45
CA GLU A 46 6.12 -3.26 2.47
C GLU A 46 5.55 -3.03 1.08
N ILE A 47 6.30 -2.27 0.28
CA ILE A 47 6.21 -2.29 -1.18
C ILE A 47 7.38 -3.14 -1.68
N PRO A 48 7.14 -4.32 -2.27
CA PRO A 48 8.21 -5.16 -2.80
C PRO A 48 9.05 -4.46 -3.86
N ALA A 49 10.32 -4.85 -3.99
CA ALA A 49 11.22 -4.27 -4.99
C ALA A 49 10.75 -4.47 -6.42
N ARG A 50 10.04 -5.57 -6.68
CA ARG A 50 9.48 -5.91 -7.99
C ARG A 50 8.01 -6.30 -7.90
N ALA A 51 7.29 -6.02 -8.98
CA ALA A 51 5.90 -6.43 -9.07
C ALA A 51 5.78 -7.96 -8.96
N PRO A 52 4.98 -8.48 -8.02
CA PRO A 52 4.77 -9.91 -7.88
C PRO A 52 4.28 -10.54 -9.18
N MET A 53 4.71 -11.77 -9.45
CA MET A 53 4.23 -12.53 -10.59
C MET A 53 2.70 -12.67 -10.52
N GLY A 54 2.02 -12.42 -11.61
CA GLY A 54 0.55 -12.50 -11.67
C GLY A 54 -0.19 -11.30 -11.07
N LEU A 55 0.47 -10.24 -10.63
CA LEU A 55 -0.17 -9.05 -10.03
C LEU A 55 -1.39 -8.53 -10.80
N TYR A 56 -1.36 -8.65 -12.13
CA TYR A 56 -2.43 -8.17 -13.01
C TYR A 56 -3.46 -9.24 -13.38
N GLN A 57 -3.32 -10.45 -12.85
CA GLN A 57 -4.28 -11.51 -13.08
C GLN A 57 -5.51 -11.32 -12.18
N PRO A 58 -6.71 -11.72 -12.65
CA PRO A 58 -7.95 -11.57 -11.87
C PRO A 58 -7.94 -12.37 -10.56
N ASP A 59 -7.24 -13.50 -10.52
CA ASP A 59 -7.12 -14.41 -9.39
C ASP A 59 -5.97 -14.08 -8.43
N TYR A 60 -5.21 -13.00 -8.70
CA TYR A 60 -4.16 -12.55 -7.78
C TYR A 60 -4.75 -12.17 -6.41
N GLU A 61 -4.20 -12.74 -5.36
CA GLU A 61 -4.60 -12.47 -3.99
C GLU A 61 -3.61 -11.53 -3.27
N PRO A 62 -4.08 -10.42 -2.67
CA PRO A 62 -3.23 -9.50 -1.90
C PRO A 62 -2.54 -10.21 -0.72
N GLY A 63 -1.30 -9.81 -0.42
CA GLY A 63 -0.47 -10.47 0.58
C GLY A 63 -0.46 -9.79 1.96
N VAL A 64 -1.59 -9.23 2.45
CA VAL A 64 -1.65 -8.65 3.79
C VAL A 64 -2.34 -9.61 4.75
N GLN A 65 -1.57 -10.06 5.76
CA GLN A 65 -2.03 -10.92 6.83
C GLN A 65 -2.77 -10.11 7.90
N LEU A 66 -3.77 -10.72 8.51
CA LEU A 66 -4.52 -10.11 9.59
C LEU A 66 -4.36 -10.90 10.89
N TYR A 67 -4.07 -10.16 11.96
CA TYR A 67 -3.94 -10.66 13.32
C TYR A 67 -4.90 -9.90 14.25
N SER A 68 -5.31 -10.54 15.33
CA SER A 68 -5.95 -9.89 16.45
C SER A 68 -5.29 -10.36 17.74
N ARG A 69 -4.79 -9.39 18.53
CA ARG A 69 -4.06 -9.68 19.79
C ARG A 69 -2.95 -10.72 19.59
N HIS A 70 -2.18 -10.56 18.49
CA HIS A 70 -1.11 -11.46 18.06
C HIS A 70 -1.55 -12.87 17.64
N VAL A 71 -2.86 -13.12 17.53
CA VAL A 71 -3.43 -14.38 17.02
C VAL A 71 -3.73 -14.22 15.54
N PHE A 72 -3.22 -15.13 14.71
CA PHE A 72 -3.45 -15.15 13.28
C PHE A 72 -4.94 -15.37 12.96
N ILE A 73 -5.50 -14.53 12.09
CA ILE A 73 -6.88 -14.63 11.62
C ILE A 73 -6.94 -15.12 10.17
N MET A 74 -6.20 -14.46 9.27
CA MET A 74 -6.20 -14.82 7.86
C MET A 74 -4.92 -14.37 7.15
N ASP A 75 -4.53 -15.10 6.12
CA ASP A 75 -3.32 -14.84 5.35
C ASP A 75 -3.50 -13.71 4.32
N LYS A 76 -4.68 -13.57 3.72
CA LYS A 76 -4.94 -12.66 2.60
C LYS A 76 -6.22 -11.86 2.82
N CYS A 77 -6.08 -10.71 3.46
CA CYS A 77 -7.19 -9.81 3.73
C CYS A 77 -7.44 -8.87 2.54
N LYS A 78 -8.35 -9.27 1.65
CA LYS A 78 -8.68 -8.51 0.42
C LYS A 78 -9.34 -7.16 0.70
N ASP A 79 -10.04 -7.04 1.84
CA ASP A 79 -10.86 -5.87 2.16
C ASP A 79 -10.10 -4.80 2.96
N LEU A 80 -8.85 -5.05 3.29
CA LEU A 80 -8.04 -4.12 4.09
C LEU A 80 -7.55 -2.93 3.24
N LEU A 81 -7.03 -3.19 2.06
CA LEU A 81 -6.51 -2.17 1.16
C LEU A 81 -7.29 -2.17 -0.16
N PRO A 82 -7.44 -1.00 -0.81
CA PRO A 82 -8.07 -0.93 -2.12
C PRO A 82 -7.26 -1.70 -3.16
N ASP A 83 -7.95 -2.21 -4.18
CA ASP A 83 -7.39 -3.10 -5.21
C ASP A 83 -6.15 -2.52 -5.92
N TYR A 84 -6.07 -1.22 -6.08
CA TYR A 84 -4.91 -0.58 -6.71
C TYR A 84 -3.64 -0.57 -5.82
N LEU A 85 -3.76 -1.01 -4.54
CA LEU A 85 -2.65 -1.26 -3.60
C LEU A 85 -2.44 -2.76 -3.33
N ARG A 86 -3.01 -3.65 -4.14
CA ARG A 86 -2.96 -5.11 -3.95
C ARG A 86 -1.55 -5.70 -3.97
N PHE A 87 -0.57 -4.96 -4.46
CA PHE A 87 0.85 -5.33 -4.44
C PHE A 87 1.52 -5.23 -3.07
N ILE A 88 0.89 -4.54 -2.11
CA ILE A 88 1.44 -4.38 -0.76
C ILE A 88 1.36 -5.71 -0.02
N LYS A 89 2.45 -6.07 0.64
CA LYS A 89 2.57 -7.24 1.50
C LYS A 89 2.80 -6.83 2.95
N GLY A 90 2.63 -7.76 3.86
CA GLY A 90 2.87 -7.52 5.27
C GLY A 90 1.75 -8.00 6.17
N LEU A 91 1.63 -7.39 7.35
CA LEU A 91 0.61 -7.75 8.32
C LEU A 91 0.02 -6.53 9.03
N VAL A 92 -1.19 -6.74 9.54
CA VAL A 92 -1.87 -5.81 10.46
C VAL A 92 -2.35 -6.60 11.67
N ASP A 93 -2.10 -6.07 12.85
CA ASP A 93 -2.53 -6.64 14.13
C ASP A 93 -3.32 -5.59 14.92
N SER A 94 -4.56 -5.92 15.30
CA SER A 94 -5.42 -5.01 16.06
C SER A 94 -6.17 -5.74 17.17
N PRO A 95 -6.07 -5.25 18.42
CA PRO A 95 -6.82 -5.81 19.54
C PRO A 95 -8.34 -5.57 19.42
N ASP A 96 -8.75 -4.61 18.57
CA ASP A 96 -10.15 -4.23 18.40
C ASP A 96 -10.88 -5.14 17.39
N LEU A 97 -10.15 -6.00 16.68
CA LEU A 97 -10.75 -7.00 15.82
C LEU A 97 -11.15 -8.23 16.64
N SER A 98 -12.37 -8.71 16.44
CA SER A 98 -12.87 -9.88 17.15
C SER A 98 -12.25 -11.17 16.62
N LEU A 99 -11.80 -12.05 17.52
CA LEU A 99 -11.25 -13.37 17.18
C LEU A 99 -12.32 -14.36 16.67
N ASN A 100 -13.59 -14.14 17.00
CA ASN A 100 -14.71 -15.05 16.70
C ASN A 100 -15.54 -14.57 15.49
N ILE A 101 -14.96 -13.77 14.62
CA ILE A 101 -15.65 -13.23 13.46
C ILE A 101 -15.46 -14.15 12.24
N SER A 102 -16.57 -14.46 11.55
CA SER A 102 -16.47 -15.07 10.22
C SER A 102 -15.87 -14.08 9.20
N ARG A 103 -15.29 -14.59 8.10
CA ARG A 103 -14.71 -13.73 7.06
C ARG A 103 -15.71 -12.71 6.53
N GLU A 104 -16.97 -13.08 6.38
CA GLU A 104 -18.05 -12.23 5.88
C GLU A 104 -18.36 -11.08 6.85
N LEU A 105 -18.33 -11.34 8.14
CA LEU A 105 -18.57 -10.33 9.17
C LEU A 105 -17.37 -9.38 9.32
N LEU A 106 -16.14 -9.89 9.12
CA LEU A 106 -14.93 -9.06 9.09
C LEU A 106 -14.98 -8.02 7.97
N GLN A 107 -15.48 -8.37 6.80
CA GLN A 107 -15.63 -7.45 5.66
C GLN A 107 -16.57 -6.27 5.97
N GLN A 108 -17.51 -6.45 6.89
CA GLN A 108 -18.43 -5.41 7.32
C GLN A 108 -17.92 -4.60 8.54
N SER A 109 -16.81 -5.02 9.14
CA SER A 109 -16.26 -4.36 10.34
C SER A 109 -15.89 -2.90 10.06
N ARG A 110 -16.35 -2.02 10.97
CA ARG A 110 -16.00 -0.59 10.95
C ARG A 110 -14.53 -0.38 11.28
N GLU A 111 -13.99 -1.20 12.17
CA GLU A 111 -12.61 -1.19 12.62
C GLU A 111 -11.69 -1.49 11.43
N LEU A 112 -11.96 -2.58 10.69
CA LEU A 112 -11.19 -2.96 9.50
C LEU A 112 -11.20 -1.84 8.44
N LYS A 113 -12.35 -1.25 8.16
CA LYS A 113 -12.49 -0.13 7.22
C LYS A 113 -11.73 1.12 7.69
N THR A 114 -11.72 1.38 8.99
CA THR A 114 -10.98 2.51 9.59
C THR A 114 -9.48 2.31 9.47
N ILE A 115 -8.99 1.12 9.79
CA ILE A 115 -7.59 0.72 9.61
C ILE A 115 -7.20 0.86 8.13
N GLY A 116 -7.98 0.29 7.22
CA GLY A 116 -7.70 0.32 5.79
C GLY A 116 -7.56 1.74 5.24
N ARG A 117 -8.49 2.65 5.59
CA ARG A 117 -8.41 4.08 5.19
C ARG A 117 -7.17 4.78 5.74
N ALA A 118 -6.78 4.49 6.98
CA ALA A 118 -5.59 5.08 7.58
C ALA A 118 -4.30 4.58 6.89
N LEU A 119 -4.24 3.29 6.57
CA LEU A 119 -3.12 2.68 5.84
C LEU A 119 -3.04 3.21 4.41
N GLU A 120 -4.16 3.23 3.67
CA GLU A 120 -4.24 3.84 2.34
C GLU A 120 -3.69 5.27 2.35
N LYS A 121 -4.19 6.12 3.25
CA LYS A 121 -3.75 7.50 3.39
C LYS A 121 -2.24 7.60 3.67
N ASN A 122 -1.71 6.75 4.54
CA ASN A 122 -0.27 6.74 4.87
C ASN A 122 0.59 6.35 3.65
N VAL A 123 0.19 5.31 2.94
CA VAL A 123 0.87 4.85 1.71
C VAL A 123 0.88 5.96 0.66
N LEU A 124 -0.29 6.52 0.32
CA LEU A 124 -0.39 7.58 -0.70
C LEU A 124 0.39 8.84 -0.31
N LYS A 125 0.36 9.23 0.97
CA LYS A 125 1.16 10.36 1.49
C LYS A 125 2.65 10.10 1.34
N THR A 126 3.12 8.89 1.61
CA THR A 126 4.55 8.53 1.47
C THR A 126 4.96 8.52 0.00
N LEU A 127 4.13 7.98 -0.89
CA LEU A 127 4.36 8.03 -2.33
C LEU A 127 4.42 9.46 -2.86
N GLY A 128 3.51 10.33 -2.42
CA GLY A 128 3.53 11.75 -2.77
C GLY A 128 4.81 12.46 -2.33
N LYS A 129 5.26 12.23 -1.08
CA LYS A 129 6.54 12.76 -0.60
C LYS A 129 7.73 12.24 -1.40
N LYS A 130 7.71 10.96 -1.78
CA LYS A 130 8.77 10.35 -2.59
C LYS A 130 8.80 10.96 -3.99
N LEU A 131 7.65 11.19 -4.62
CA LEU A 131 7.53 11.90 -5.90
C LEU A 131 8.15 13.31 -5.85
N GLU A 132 7.94 14.05 -4.75
CA GLU A 132 8.44 15.41 -4.59
C GLU A 132 9.92 15.49 -4.21
N LYS A 133 10.42 14.56 -3.40
CA LYS A 133 11.73 14.67 -2.75
C LYS A 133 12.77 13.68 -3.25
N ASP A 134 12.34 12.56 -3.83
CA ASP A 134 13.21 11.49 -4.33
C ASP A 134 12.62 10.90 -5.62
N ARG A 135 12.69 11.70 -6.67
CA ARG A 135 12.15 11.38 -7.99
C ARG A 135 12.67 10.06 -8.52
N THR A 136 13.97 9.78 -8.36
CA THR A 136 14.58 8.55 -8.85
C THR A 136 13.96 7.30 -8.22
N SER A 137 13.78 7.30 -6.90
CA SER A 137 13.10 6.19 -6.21
C SER A 137 11.63 6.10 -6.56
N TYR A 138 10.96 7.24 -6.79
CA TYR A 138 9.57 7.23 -7.22
C TYR A 138 9.40 6.66 -8.64
N GLU A 139 10.31 6.96 -9.57
CA GLU A 139 10.28 6.39 -10.93
C GLU A 139 10.52 4.88 -10.94
N LYS A 140 11.36 4.36 -10.04
CA LYS A 140 11.49 2.90 -9.84
C LYS A 140 10.15 2.29 -9.41
N PHE A 141 9.49 2.88 -8.41
CA PHE A 141 8.15 2.48 -7.98
C PHE A 141 7.14 2.58 -9.13
N TRP A 142 7.16 3.68 -9.88
CA TRP A 142 6.25 3.91 -10.99
C TRP A 142 6.39 2.87 -12.11
N ASN A 143 7.61 2.47 -12.43
CA ASN A 143 7.87 1.47 -13.47
C ASN A 143 7.28 0.09 -13.11
N GLU A 144 7.28 -0.26 -11.82
CA GLU A 144 6.72 -1.53 -11.33
C GLU A 144 5.19 -1.45 -11.11
N TYR A 145 4.71 -0.37 -10.49
CA TYR A 145 3.35 -0.29 -9.93
C TYR A 145 2.46 0.81 -10.52
N GLY A 146 3.00 1.70 -11.33
CA GLY A 146 2.24 2.84 -11.87
C GLY A 146 1.00 2.42 -12.66
N ARG A 147 1.04 1.24 -13.31
CA ARG A 147 -0.13 0.66 -13.98
C ARG A 147 -1.26 0.35 -13.00
N MET A 148 -0.96 -0.10 -11.78
CA MET A 148 -1.98 -0.37 -10.74
C MET A 148 -2.72 0.91 -10.33
N LEU A 149 -2.00 2.02 -10.16
CA LEU A 149 -2.63 3.31 -9.86
C LEU A 149 -3.56 3.77 -10.99
N LYS A 150 -3.16 3.58 -12.26
CA LYS A 150 -4.01 3.87 -13.42
C LYS A 150 -5.25 2.97 -13.46
N ILE A 151 -5.11 1.68 -13.17
CA ILE A 151 -6.23 0.73 -13.06
C ILE A 151 -7.19 1.19 -11.95
N GLY A 152 -6.67 1.65 -10.80
CA GLY A 152 -7.48 2.19 -9.72
C GLY A 152 -8.37 3.35 -10.16
N ILE A 153 -7.82 4.29 -10.93
CA ILE A 153 -8.61 5.39 -11.51
C ILE A 153 -9.64 4.86 -12.51
N TYR A 154 -9.23 3.99 -13.42
CA TYR A 154 -10.13 3.42 -14.43
C TYR A 154 -11.32 2.69 -13.79
N ASN A 155 -11.07 1.82 -12.82
CA ASN A 155 -12.12 1.09 -12.11
C ASN A 155 -13.06 1.99 -11.30
N SER A 156 -12.58 3.17 -10.89
CA SER A 156 -13.40 4.13 -10.12
C SER A 156 -14.25 5.06 -10.97
N MET A 157 -14.14 5.03 -12.28
CA MET A 157 -14.88 5.95 -13.17
C MET A 157 -16.40 5.92 -12.96
N TYR A 158 -16.92 4.78 -12.52
CA TYR A 158 -18.36 4.59 -12.26
C TYR A 158 -18.75 4.70 -10.78
N SER A 159 -17.78 4.79 -9.86
CA SER A 159 -18.01 4.79 -8.40
C SER A 159 -17.75 6.15 -7.73
N GLY A 160 -17.44 7.18 -8.50
CA GLY A 160 -17.21 8.54 -8.00
C GLY A 160 -15.77 9.03 -8.12
N ARG A 161 -15.56 10.31 -7.82
CA ARG A 161 -14.28 11.00 -8.02
C ARG A 161 -13.26 10.78 -6.90
N GLU A 162 -13.63 10.18 -5.78
CA GLU A 162 -12.76 10.08 -4.60
C GLU A 162 -11.41 9.43 -4.89
N THR A 163 -11.40 8.29 -5.59
CA THR A 163 -10.16 7.59 -5.97
C THR A 163 -9.35 8.40 -6.98
N VAL A 164 -10.00 9.06 -7.93
CA VAL A 164 -9.33 9.96 -8.89
C VAL A 164 -8.59 11.06 -8.15
N ASP A 165 -9.26 11.73 -7.20
CA ASP A 165 -8.66 12.83 -6.44
C ASP A 165 -7.50 12.38 -5.55
N LYS A 166 -7.54 11.15 -5.04
CA LYS A 166 -6.42 10.56 -4.29
C LYS A 166 -5.21 10.23 -5.16
N LEU A 167 -5.41 9.80 -6.41
CA LEU A 167 -4.36 9.20 -7.23
C LEU A 167 -3.83 10.10 -8.35
N LYS A 168 -4.60 11.08 -8.84
CA LYS A 168 -4.25 11.90 -10.02
C LYS A 168 -2.86 12.55 -9.91
N ASP A 169 -2.49 13.04 -8.73
CA ASP A 169 -1.23 13.76 -8.50
C ASP A 169 -0.03 12.81 -8.36
N LEU A 170 -0.28 11.50 -8.26
CA LEU A 170 0.75 10.45 -8.23
C LEU A 170 1.06 9.88 -9.62
N LEU A 171 0.29 10.23 -10.65
CA LEU A 171 0.48 9.66 -11.98
C LEU A 171 1.64 10.32 -12.73
N LEU A 172 2.40 9.48 -13.44
CA LEU A 172 3.40 9.92 -14.39
C LEU A 172 3.02 9.53 -15.83
N PHE A 173 3.42 10.37 -16.76
CA PHE A 173 3.18 10.18 -18.18
C PHE A 173 4.44 10.53 -18.99
N HIS A 174 4.72 9.82 -20.06
CA HIS A 174 5.76 10.20 -20.98
C HIS A 174 5.38 11.49 -21.72
N SER A 175 6.24 12.49 -21.60
CA SER A 175 6.12 13.72 -22.35
C SER A 175 6.93 13.63 -23.64
N SER A 176 6.28 13.79 -24.78
CA SER A 176 6.98 13.86 -26.08
C SER A 176 7.91 15.07 -26.18
N LYS A 177 7.61 16.16 -25.45
CA LYS A 177 8.45 17.36 -25.42
C LYS A 177 9.70 17.19 -24.57
N GLU A 178 9.57 16.52 -23.40
CA GLU A 178 10.69 16.37 -22.45
C GLU A 178 11.49 15.07 -22.71
N GLY A 179 10.91 14.10 -23.42
CA GLY A 179 11.50 12.77 -23.58
C GLY A 179 11.57 11.98 -22.25
N ALA A 180 10.84 12.40 -21.22
CA ALA A 180 10.91 11.87 -19.86
C ALA A 180 9.52 11.72 -19.25
N LEU A 181 9.47 11.03 -18.09
CA LEU A 181 8.26 10.93 -17.27
C LEU A 181 7.96 12.28 -16.59
N VAL A 182 6.72 12.73 -16.64
CA VAL A 182 6.24 13.97 -16.00
C VAL A 182 4.91 13.73 -15.31
N SER A 183 4.69 14.45 -14.20
CA SER A 183 3.39 14.49 -13.53
C SER A 183 2.44 15.48 -14.22
N LEU A 184 1.14 15.37 -13.94
CA LEU A 184 0.16 16.34 -14.42
C LEU A 184 0.45 17.76 -13.91
N LYS A 185 0.93 17.88 -12.66
CA LYS A 185 1.32 19.17 -12.07
C LYS A 185 2.49 19.82 -12.81
N GLU A 186 3.52 19.03 -13.13
CA GLU A 186 4.68 19.49 -13.91
C GLU A 186 4.25 19.87 -15.34
N TYR A 187 3.32 19.12 -15.93
CA TYR A 187 2.77 19.46 -17.24
C TYR A 187 2.04 20.81 -17.21
N VAL A 188 1.13 21.01 -16.26
CA VAL A 188 0.34 22.25 -16.12
C VAL A 188 1.24 23.45 -15.83
N SER A 189 2.30 23.31 -15.01
CA SER A 189 3.21 24.41 -14.70
C SER A 189 3.99 24.95 -15.90
N ARG A 190 3.99 24.23 -17.02
CA ARG A 190 4.68 24.59 -18.27
C ARG A 190 3.72 25.02 -19.38
N MET A 191 2.42 25.02 -19.10
CA MET A 191 1.43 25.56 -20.04
C MET A 191 1.59 27.07 -20.10
N PRO A 192 1.50 27.66 -21.34
CA PRO A 192 1.56 29.10 -21.51
C PRO A 192 0.39 29.83 -20.87
#